data_dc8d5064944204bd8a9da3086092f1ab
#
_entry.id   dc8d5064944204bd8a9da3086092f1ab
#
_cell.length_a   1.000
_cell.length_b   1.000
_cell.length_c   1.000
_cell.angle_alpha   90.00
_cell.angle_beta   90.00
_cell.angle_gamma   90.00
#
_symmetry.space_group_name_H-M   'P 1'
#
loop_
_entity.id
_entity.type
_entity.pdbx_description
1 polymer ?
#
loop_
_entity_poly.entity_id
_entity_poly.type
_entity_poly.pdbx_seq_one_letter_code
_entity_poly.pdbx_strand_id
1 'polypeptide(L)'
;MAKLTKEEADKLLELISQMGSYGSAESEPDAGFLRRYLPLPEHARALDSQVILVIGDRGAGKTELFRAIQFPAGLQQIRKLAKGGGVPDPSHSAWLVGYSTSGTEYPPELVFREFSKGKQPTDLQLIWLGLLLRCLHRVRSIADLPEAMLDALSPESPLPVLFNRVQQHLESCFASLNRLDGELDRSSKWIFVTYDELDRVSAGDWDQLKTILRGLVQFWSSNCRRWRRLRPKIFLRRDLFNRVALFGPDVSKIAAQRVELVWTPRNLYALSAKRLVNHDLLLRQYFESVMPGGEERGELGWYPTAATEEDYRKLIERMCGKYMGAEPQKGQSFTWIANHLQDGNGQVLPRSIVRFFEGAAEIERQNRKAEWPRLLHHTSMRAAVDQVSVSRVQEIEDEEFPWMKTVRNTLQATHPQVPIERRDLEYLLVIDWSRASEKPPETSGHGLLQLLMELGIFYLRGDGRVDARDLYLKGFGLKRRGGVARPY
;
A
#
# COMPACT_ATOMS: atom_id res chain seq x y z
N MET A 1 -5.75 -37.01 -12.31
CA MET A 1 -6.49 -35.86 -11.73
C MET A 1 -7.97 -36.07 -12.00
N ALA A 2 -8.81 -36.05 -10.95
CA ALA A 2 -10.25 -36.08 -11.11
C ALA A 2 -10.68 -34.85 -11.94
N LYS A 3 -11.56 -35.08 -12.95
CA LYS A 3 -12.11 -33.95 -13.71
C LYS A 3 -13.12 -33.24 -12.80
N LEU A 4 -12.80 -31.96 -12.47
CA LEU A 4 -13.73 -31.08 -11.77
C LEU A 4 -15.07 -31.02 -12.50
N THR A 5 -16.16 -31.09 -11.76
CA THR A 5 -17.51 -31.17 -12.26
C THR A 5 -18.26 -29.84 -12.19
N LYS A 6 -19.43 -29.77 -12.80
CA LYS A 6 -20.30 -28.58 -12.71
C LYS A 6 -20.78 -28.32 -11.27
N GLU A 7 -20.95 -29.35 -10.47
CA GLU A 7 -21.38 -29.25 -9.06
C GLU A 7 -20.32 -28.57 -8.19
N GLU A 8 -19.05 -28.80 -8.51
CA GLU A 8 -17.94 -28.15 -7.81
C GLU A 8 -17.80 -26.64 -8.17
N ALA A 9 -18.39 -26.20 -9.28
CA ALA A 9 -18.31 -24.80 -9.71
C ALA A 9 -18.98 -23.82 -8.71
N ASP A 10 -20.08 -24.22 -8.06
CA ASP A 10 -20.73 -23.38 -7.05
C ASP A 10 -19.87 -23.25 -5.79
N LYS A 11 -19.20 -24.34 -5.40
CA LYS A 11 -18.24 -24.32 -4.30
C LYS A 11 -16.99 -23.50 -4.63
N LEU A 12 -16.49 -23.58 -5.86
CA LEU A 12 -15.37 -22.74 -6.33
C LEU A 12 -15.73 -21.26 -6.28
N LEU A 13 -16.94 -20.87 -6.72
CA LEU A 13 -17.40 -19.48 -6.64
C LEU A 13 -17.54 -19.01 -5.19
N GLU A 14 -18.06 -19.84 -4.29
CA GLU A 14 -18.13 -19.54 -2.87
C GLU A 14 -16.73 -19.27 -2.30
N LEU A 15 -15.76 -20.12 -2.57
CA LEU A 15 -14.39 -19.98 -2.11
C LEU A 15 -13.70 -18.73 -2.69
N ILE A 16 -13.94 -18.41 -3.98
CA ILE A 16 -13.43 -17.18 -4.60
C ILE A 16 -14.02 -15.94 -3.92
N SER A 17 -15.33 -15.96 -3.58
CA SER A 17 -15.99 -14.82 -2.92
C SER A 17 -15.48 -14.54 -1.50
N GLN A 18 -14.72 -15.47 -0.91
CA GLN A 18 -14.16 -15.38 0.43
C GLN A 18 -12.64 -15.07 0.47
N MET A 19 -11.98 -14.92 -0.68
CA MET A 19 -10.52 -14.84 -0.73
C MET A 19 -9.89 -13.62 -0.05
N GLY A 20 -10.64 -12.56 0.19
CA GLY A 20 -10.24 -11.32 0.86
C GLY A 20 -10.90 -11.09 2.22
N SER A 21 -11.43 -12.14 2.84
CA SER A 21 -12.27 -12.10 4.06
C SER A 21 -11.64 -11.40 5.27
N TYR A 22 -10.35 -11.11 5.26
CA TYR A 22 -9.64 -10.43 6.35
C TYR A 22 -9.62 -8.89 6.23
N GLY A 23 -10.11 -8.32 5.13
CA GLY A 23 -10.21 -6.88 4.91
C GLY A 23 -8.88 -6.17 4.72
N SER A 24 -8.08 -6.00 5.77
CA SER A 24 -6.78 -5.32 5.71
C SER A 24 -5.63 -6.24 6.16
N ALA A 25 -4.39 -5.88 5.78
CA ALA A 25 -3.21 -6.62 6.21
C ALA A 25 -3.03 -6.60 7.73
N GLU A 26 -3.45 -5.52 8.40
CA GLU A 26 -3.33 -5.37 9.86
C GLU A 26 -4.26 -6.32 10.62
N SER A 27 -5.45 -6.62 10.07
CA SER A 27 -6.45 -7.48 10.71
C SER A 27 -6.28 -8.96 10.41
N GLU A 28 -5.39 -9.32 9.48
CA GLU A 28 -5.13 -10.70 9.11
C GLU A 28 -4.30 -11.40 10.19
N PRO A 29 -4.72 -12.59 10.71
CA PRO A 29 -3.92 -13.36 11.65
C PRO A 29 -2.55 -13.73 11.08
N ASP A 30 -1.52 -13.78 11.94
CA ASP A 30 -0.17 -14.19 11.52
C ASP A 30 -0.15 -15.61 10.95
N ALA A 31 -0.95 -16.51 11.53
CA ALA A 31 -1.13 -17.85 11.01
C ALA A 31 -1.76 -17.83 9.61
N GLY A 32 -0.95 -18.18 8.60
CA GLY A 32 -1.38 -18.21 7.21
C GLY A 32 -1.13 -16.93 6.41
N PHE A 33 -0.71 -15.83 7.04
CA PHE A 33 -0.36 -14.59 6.32
C PHE A 33 0.66 -14.84 5.20
N LEU A 34 1.76 -15.51 5.48
CA LEU A 34 2.80 -15.80 4.49
C LEU A 34 2.30 -16.69 3.34
N ARG A 35 1.31 -17.54 3.56
CA ARG A 35 0.70 -18.35 2.48
C ARG A 35 0.05 -17.49 1.41
N ARG A 36 -0.47 -16.33 1.76
CA ARG A 36 -1.13 -15.37 0.85
C ARG A 36 -0.21 -14.28 0.35
N TYR A 37 0.90 -14.04 1.04
CA TYR A 37 1.87 -13.02 0.66
C TYR A 37 2.64 -13.44 -0.61
N LEU A 38 2.69 -12.57 -1.61
CA LEU A 38 3.50 -12.76 -2.82
C LEU A 38 4.72 -11.83 -2.78
N PRO A 39 5.93 -12.34 -2.54
CA PRO A 39 7.13 -11.53 -2.64
C PRO A 39 7.41 -11.14 -4.10
N LEU A 40 7.78 -9.87 -4.33
CA LEU A 40 8.10 -9.29 -5.63
C LEU A 40 9.56 -8.83 -5.70
N PRO A 41 10.15 -8.68 -6.90
CA PRO A 41 11.46 -8.07 -7.07
C PRO A 41 11.56 -6.66 -6.47
N GLU A 42 10.48 -5.87 -6.54
CA GLU A 42 10.38 -4.55 -5.93
C GLU A 42 10.50 -4.62 -4.40
N HIS A 43 9.96 -5.68 -3.77
CA HIS A 43 10.13 -5.91 -2.33
C HIS A 43 11.61 -6.17 -1.99
N ALA A 44 12.32 -6.96 -2.81
CA ALA A 44 13.74 -7.18 -2.61
C ALA A 44 14.56 -5.88 -2.77
N ARG A 45 14.22 -5.04 -3.76
CA ARG A 45 14.82 -3.71 -3.91
C ARG A 45 14.53 -2.81 -2.72
N ALA A 46 13.32 -2.86 -2.17
CA ALA A 46 12.94 -2.10 -0.98
C ALA A 46 13.78 -2.47 0.26
N LEU A 47 14.24 -3.72 0.34
CA LEU A 47 15.07 -4.19 1.45
C LEU A 47 16.58 -3.96 1.24
N ASP A 48 17.02 -3.45 0.09
CA ASP A 48 18.40 -3.07 -0.13
C ASP A 48 18.86 -2.06 0.94
N SER A 49 20.04 -2.26 1.50
CA SER A 49 20.59 -1.44 2.58
C SER A 49 20.72 0.05 2.23
N GLN A 50 20.78 0.40 0.95
CA GLN A 50 20.87 1.79 0.47
C GLN A 50 19.48 2.44 0.29
N VAL A 51 18.41 1.67 0.22
CA VAL A 51 17.05 2.19 0.10
C VAL A 51 16.53 2.62 1.47
N ILE A 52 16.06 3.86 1.57
CA ILE A 52 15.51 4.47 2.78
C ILE A 52 13.99 4.52 2.72
N LEU A 53 13.45 4.93 1.56
CA LEU A 53 12.02 5.17 1.38
C LEU A 53 11.38 4.05 0.55
N VAL A 54 10.29 3.51 1.07
CA VAL A 54 9.41 2.58 0.36
C VAL A 54 8.08 3.28 0.10
N ILE A 55 7.85 3.64 -1.16
CA ILE A 55 6.72 4.46 -1.57
C ILE A 55 5.68 3.60 -2.27
N GLY A 56 4.41 3.88 -2.03
CA GLY A 56 3.31 3.23 -2.75
C GLY A 56 1.98 3.87 -2.41
N ASP A 57 1.03 3.73 -3.31
CA ASP A 57 -0.33 4.18 -3.09
C ASP A 57 -1.00 3.37 -1.96
N ARG A 58 -2.13 3.84 -1.44
CA ARG A 58 -2.87 3.07 -0.46
C ARG A 58 -3.38 1.77 -1.10
N GLY A 59 -3.16 0.64 -0.42
CA GLY A 59 -3.44 -0.69 -0.98
C GLY A 59 -2.37 -1.26 -1.89
N ALA A 60 -1.21 -0.58 -2.05
CA ALA A 60 -0.06 -1.09 -2.83
C ALA A 60 0.72 -2.22 -2.12
N GLY A 61 0.35 -2.61 -0.90
CA GLY A 61 0.99 -3.70 -0.17
C GLY A 61 2.16 -3.27 0.73
N LYS A 62 2.26 -1.98 1.10
CA LYS A 62 3.30 -1.49 2.03
C LYS A 62 3.26 -2.23 3.37
N THR A 63 2.11 -2.27 4.01
CA THR A 63 1.91 -2.96 5.30
C THR A 63 2.09 -4.47 5.17
N GLU A 64 1.71 -5.07 4.02
CA GLU A 64 2.01 -6.49 3.77
C GLU A 64 3.53 -6.74 3.71
N LEU A 65 4.29 -5.88 3.04
CA LEU A 65 5.75 -5.97 3.03
C LEU A 65 6.33 -5.72 4.43
N PHE A 66 5.87 -4.69 5.13
CA PHE A 66 6.27 -4.37 6.50
C PHE A 66 6.05 -5.56 7.45
N ARG A 67 4.91 -6.27 7.35
CA ARG A 67 4.66 -7.49 8.11
C ARG A 67 5.54 -8.66 7.65
N ALA A 68 5.67 -8.88 6.35
CA ALA A 68 6.43 -10.01 5.81
C ALA A 68 7.88 -10.03 6.27
N ILE A 69 8.50 -8.87 6.46
CA ILE A 69 9.88 -8.76 6.94
C ILE A 69 10.04 -9.07 8.43
N GLN A 70 8.96 -9.10 9.20
CA GLN A 70 9.00 -9.53 10.60
C GLN A 70 9.10 -11.07 10.73
N PHE A 71 8.79 -11.80 9.65
CA PHE A 71 8.91 -13.26 9.60
C PHE A 71 10.23 -13.68 8.93
N PRO A 72 11.07 -14.51 9.58
CA PRO A 72 12.32 -14.99 8.98
C PRO A 72 12.12 -15.66 7.62
N ALA A 73 11.06 -16.47 7.46
CA ALA A 73 10.71 -17.10 6.19
C ALA A 73 10.35 -16.11 5.10
N GLY A 74 9.59 -15.05 5.44
CA GLY A 74 9.23 -13.96 4.53
C GLY A 74 10.47 -13.21 4.05
N LEU A 75 11.32 -12.80 4.96
CA LEU A 75 12.57 -12.09 4.67
C LEU A 75 13.50 -12.92 3.78
N GLN A 76 13.64 -14.24 4.07
CA GLN A 76 14.45 -15.14 3.27
C GLN A 76 13.95 -15.28 1.83
N GLN A 77 12.62 -15.34 1.64
CA GLN A 77 12.06 -15.45 0.29
C GLN A 77 12.18 -14.14 -0.51
N ILE A 78 11.99 -12.99 0.14
CA ILE A 78 12.22 -11.70 -0.49
C ILE A 78 13.69 -11.60 -0.95
N ARG A 79 14.63 -12.01 -0.10
CA ARG A 79 16.05 -12.00 -0.42
C ARG A 79 16.41 -12.85 -1.65
N LYS A 80 15.77 -14.01 -1.84
CA LYS A 80 15.98 -14.86 -3.03
C LYS A 80 15.65 -14.14 -4.36
N LEU A 81 14.84 -13.10 -4.32
CA LEU A 81 14.50 -12.29 -5.50
C LEU A 81 15.49 -11.15 -5.73
N ALA A 82 16.40 -10.89 -4.80
CA ALA A 82 17.40 -9.83 -4.93
C ALA A 82 18.41 -10.20 -6.03
N LYS A 83 18.55 -9.32 -7.02
CA LYS A 83 19.61 -9.40 -8.02
C LYS A 83 20.81 -8.61 -7.49
N GLY A 84 21.86 -9.32 -7.03
CA GLY A 84 23.08 -8.69 -6.52
C GLY A 84 22.98 -8.33 -5.03
N GLY A 85 23.78 -8.73 -4.18
CA GLY A 85 23.92 -8.75 -2.74
C GLY A 85 23.49 -7.56 -1.83
N GLY A 86 22.61 -6.67 -2.30
CA GLY A 86 22.18 -5.48 -1.55
C GLY A 86 21.31 -5.75 -0.32
N VAL A 87 20.65 -6.92 -0.27
CA VAL A 87 19.80 -7.33 0.87
C VAL A 87 20.62 -8.19 1.83
N PRO A 88 20.88 -7.73 3.06
CA PRO A 88 21.65 -8.48 4.05
C PRO A 88 21.01 -9.81 4.40
N ASP A 89 21.86 -10.75 4.85
CA ASP A 89 21.40 -12.06 5.32
C ASP A 89 20.51 -11.90 6.56
N PRO A 90 19.38 -12.62 6.67
CA PRO A 90 18.54 -12.60 7.86
C PRO A 90 19.31 -12.94 9.16
N SER A 91 20.31 -13.84 9.10
CA SER A 91 21.16 -14.19 10.24
C SER A 91 22.11 -13.05 10.67
N HIS A 92 22.35 -12.08 9.81
CA HIS A 92 23.20 -10.92 10.04
C HIS A 92 22.43 -9.59 10.08
N SER A 93 21.09 -9.64 10.12
CA SER A 93 20.26 -8.44 10.17
C SER A 93 19.14 -8.58 11.19
N ALA A 94 18.94 -7.53 11.98
CA ALA A 94 17.78 -7.38 12.85
C ALA A 94 16.83 -6.35 12.22
N TRP A 95 15.54 -6.65 12.21
CA TRP A 95 14.49 -5.78 11.70
C TRP A 95 13.60 -5.37 12.85
N LEU A 96 13.66 -4.11 13.23
CA LEU A 96 12.99 -3.56 14.40
C LEU A 96 11.90 -2.59 13.96
N VAL A 97 10.78 -2.62 14.64
CA VAL A 97 9.71 -1.65 14.43
C VAL A 97 10.00 -0.39 15.25
N GLY A 98 10.31 0.71 14.57
CA GLY A 98 10.58 2.01 15.18
C GLY A 98 9.31 2.81 15.46
N TYR A 99 8.29 2.60 14.63
CA TYR A 99 6.95 3.15 14.84
C TYR A 99 5.89 2.34 14.06
N SER A 100 4.78 2.08 14.73
CA SER A 100 3.52 1.58 14.18
C SER A 100 2.38 2.08 15.06
N THR A 101 1.16 2.11 14.55
CA THR A 101 -0.04 2.38 15.37
C THR A 101 -0.55 1.14 16.09
N SER A 102 -0.03 -0.03 15.72
CA SER A 102 -0.34 -1.32 16.32
C SER A 102 0.68 -1.65 17.41
N GLY A 103 0.26 -1.70 18.65
CA GLY A 103 1.11 -2.08 19.78
C GLY A 103 1.16 -1.02 20.88
N THR A 104 1.31 -1.49 22.11
CA THR A 104 1.31 -0.62 23.32
C THR A 104 2.65 0.05 23.58
N GLU A 105 3.70 -0.36 22.89
CA GLU A 105 5.06 0.18 23.00
C GLU A 105 5.29 1.48 22.25
N TYR A 106 4.33 1.90 21.41
CA TYR A 106 4.37 3.17 20.68
C TYR A 106 3.41 4.17 21.30
N PRO A 107 3.70 5.47 21.16
CA PRO A 107 2.76 6.48 21.61
C PRO A 107 1.43 6.36 20.86
N PRO A 108 0.28 6.34 21.57
CA PRO A 108 -1.02 6.41 20.91
C PRO A 108 -1.11 7.63 19.97
N GLU A 109 -1.83 7.50 18.85
CA GLU A 109 -1.97 8.54 17.83
C GLU A 109 -2.38 9.89 18.44
N LEU A 110 -3.37 9.89 19.32
CA LEU A 110 -3.84 11.11 19.98
C LEU A 110 -2.73 11.77 20.83
N VAL A 111 -1.97 10.97 21.58
CA VAL A 111 -0.88 11.47 22.42
C VAL A 111 0.23 12.07 21.56
N PHE A 112 0.61 11.40 20.47
CA PHE A 112 1.63 11.91 19.56
C PHE A 112 1.18 13.21 18.87
N ARG A 113 -0.08 13.25 18.41
CA ARG A 113 -0.68 14.43 17.80
C ARG A 113 -0.69 15.64 18.75
N GLU A 114 -1.19 15.46 19.97
CA GLU A 114 -1.22 16.56 20.96
C GLU A 114 0.18 17.02 21.33
N PHE A 115 1.13 16.09 21.50
CA PHE A 115 2.52 16.41 21.79
C PHE A 115 3.19 17.22 20.66
N SER A 116 2.90 16.90 19.42
CA SER A 116 3.54 17.52 18.25
C SER A 116 2.95 18.88 17.83
N LYS A 117 1.84 19.31 18.43
CA LYS A 117 1.22 20.62 18.16
C LYS A 117 2.22 21.78 18.39
N GLY A 118 2.35 22.65 17.39
CA GLY A 118 3.23 23.84 17.47
C GLY A 118 4.73 23.54 17.46
N LYS A 119 5.16 22.29 17.39
CA LYS A 119 6.58 21.93 17.32
C LYS A 119 7.13 22.09 15.91
N GLN A 120 8.42 22.46 15.86
CA GLN A 120 9.16 22.58 14.61
C GLN A 120 9.74 21.22 14.17
N PRO A 121 10.11 21.04 12.89
CA PRO A 121 10.75 19.80 12.44
C PRO A 121 12.01 19.42 13.23
N THR A 122 12.75 20.41 13.73
CA THR A 122 13.93 20.18 14.60
C THR A 122 13.57 19.54 15.93
N ASP A 123 12.47 19.97 16.56
CA ASP A 123 11.99 19.36 17.79
C ASP A 123 11.54 17.92 17.55
N LEU A 124 10.92 17.70 16.40
CA LEU A 124 10.46 16.37 16.01
C LEU A 124 11.61 15.41 15.65
N GLN A 125 12.79 15.93 15.23
CA GLN A 125 13.99 15.10 15.13
C GLN A 125 14.42 14.55 16.50
N LEU A 126 14.30 15.33 17.58
CA LEU A 126 14.65 14.89 18.93
C LEU A 126 13.71 13.77 19.42
N ILE A 127 12.40 13.89 19.15
CA ILE A 127 11.47 12.82 19.55
C ILE A 127 11.70 11.55 18.73
N TRP A 128 12.01 11.66 17.42
CA TRP A 128 12.35 10.49 16.61
C TRP A 128 13.65 9.83 17.07
N LEU A 129 14.64 10.61 17.53
CA LEU A 129 15.83 10.07 18.18
C LEU A 129 15.48 9.32 19.47
N GLY A 130 14.61 9.90 20.31
CA GLY A 130 14.16 9.26 21.54
C GLY A 130 13.41 7.94 21.28
N LEU A 131 12.52 7.93 20.28
CA LEU A 131 11.79 6.71 19.88
C LEU A 131 12.72 5.64 19.29
N LEU A 132 13.75 6.05 18.54
CA LEU A 132 14.80 5.15 18.06
C LEU A 132 15.56 4.50 19.23
N LEU A 133 15.99 5.28 20.21
CA LEU A 133 16.67 4.79 21.41
C LEU A 133 15.77 3.85 22.21
N ARG A 134 14.50 4.20 22.40
CA ARG A 134 13.49 3.34 23.05
C ARG A 134 13.34 2.01 22.30
N CYS A 135 13.23 2.03 20.98
CA CYS A 135 13.16 0.85 20.14
C CYS A 135 14.39 -0.06 20.30
N LEU A 136 15.57 0.51 20.26
CA LEU A 136 16.83 -0.23 20.40
C LEU A 136 17.00 -0.78 21.81
N HIS A 137 16.63 -0.01 22.84
CA HIS A 137 16.77 -0.41 24.25
C HIS A 137 15.92 -1.64 24.60
N ARG A 138 14.76 -1.83 23.96
CA ARG A 138 13.91 -3.02 24.14
C ARG A 138 14.58 -4.31 23.73
N VAL A 139 15.46 -4.29 22.75
CA VAL A 139 16.07 -5.51 22.18
C VAL A 139 17.51 -5.74 22.64
N ARG A 140 18.15 -4.70 23.12
CA ARG A 140 19.50 -4.78 23.68
C ARG A 140 19.80 -3.60 24.60
N SER A 141 20.61 -3.82 25.60
CA SER A 141 21.13 -2.72 26.41
C SER A 141 21.93 -1.76 25.53
N ILE A 142 21.65 -0.46 25.67
CA ILE A 142 22.42 0.60 25.02
C ILE A 142 23.45 1.09 26.04
N ALA A 143 24.74 0.91 25.72
CA ALA A 143 25.82 1.31 26.59
C ALA A 143 25.93 2.84 26.71
N ASP A 144 26.42 3.29 27.87
CA ASP A 144 26.82 4.69 28.15
C ASP A 144 25.71 5.76 28.08
N LEU A 145 24.45 5.37 28.24
CA LEU A 145 23.40 6.33 28.48
C LEU A 145 23.31 6.65 29.98
N PRO A 146 23.13 7.93 30.37
CA PRO A 146 22.85 8.32 31.75
C PRO A 146 21.60 7.61 32.27
N GLU A 147 21.58 7.30 33.58
CA GLU A 147 20.43 6.62 34.24
C GLU A 147 19.11 7.37 33.97
N ALA A 148 19.12 8.69 34.13
CA ALA A 148 17.95 9.53 33.82
C ALA A 148 17.48 9.42 32.36
N MET A 149 18.33 9.06 31.42
CA MET A 149 17.95 8.78 30.04
C MET A 149 17.36 7.36 29.93
N LEU A 150 17.96 6.37 30.60
CA LEU A 150 17.44 5.00 30.62
C LEU A 150 16.02 4.92 31.18
N ASP A 151 15.71 5.64 32.25
CA ASP A 151 14.37 5.76 32.83
C ASP A 151 13.35 6.32 31.81
N ALA A 152 13.77 7.28 30.99
CA ALA A 152 12.92 7.87 29.97
C ALA A 152 12.67 6.96 28.77
N LEU A 153 13.45 5.88 28.60
CA LEU A 153 13.26 4.92 27.51
C LEU A 153 12.17 3.89 27.78
N SER A 154 11.61 3.81 29.01
CA SER A 154 10.45 2.99 29.30
C SER A 154 9.28 3.35 28.39
N PRO A 155 8.52 2.38 27.84
CA PRO A 155 7.30 2.64 27.05
C PRO A 155 6.27 3.49 27.81
N GLU A 156 6.19 3.36 29.12
CA GLU A 156 5.27 4.12 29.99
C GLU A 156 5.70 5.56 30.21
N SER A 157 6.96 5.89 29.92
CA SER A 157 7.46 7.26 30.10
C SER A 157 6.80 8.22 29.09
N PRO A 158 6.21 9.35 29.56
CA PRO A 158 5.53 10.31 28.70
C PRO A 158 6.47 10.92 27.65
N LEU A 159 5.92 11.23 26.46
CA LEU A 159 6.69 11.88 25.39
C LEU A 159 7.39 13.19 25.80
N PRO A 160 6.79 14.08 26.61
CA PRO A 160 7.49 15.28 27.09
C PRO A 160 8.72 14.95 27.93
N VAL A 161 8.67 13.89 28.75
CA VAL A 161 9.82 13.45 29.55
C VAL A 161 10.92 12.92 28.64
N LEU A 162 10.58 12.02 27.72
CA LEU A 162 11.53 11.51 26.72
C LEU A 162 12.19 12.63 25.92
N PHE A 163 11.40 13.58 25.41
CA PHE A 163 11.88 14.73 24.66
C PHE A 163 12.90 15.56 25.45
N ASN A 164 12.55 15.95 26.69
CA ASN A 164 13.40 16.75 27.54
C ASN A 164 14.71 16.03 27.88
N ARG A 165 14.65 14.71 28.15
CA ARG A 165 15.86 13.92 28.43
C ARG A 165 16.77 13.79 27.22
N VAL A 166 16.17 13.54 26.04
CA VAL A 166 16.95 13.51 24.79
C VAL A 166 17.65 14.88 24.55
N GLN A 167 16.95 15.98 24.77
CA GLN A 167 17.51 17.33 24.61
C GLN A 167 18.66 17.60 25.59
N GLN A 168 18.50 17.19 26.87
CA GLN A 168 19.52 17.36 27.91
C GLN A 168 20.77 16.50 27.66
N HIS A 169 20.62 15.30 27.10
CA HIS A 169 21.68 14.30 26.93
C HIS A 169 21.99 14.00 25.45
N LEU A 170 21.83 14.99 24.58
CA LEU A 170 21.90 14.81 23.13
C LEU A 170 23.23 14.20 22.67
N GLU A 171 24.36 14.71 23.22
CA GLU A 171 25.69 14.20 22.88
C GLU A 171 25.87 12.73 23.29
N SER A 172 25.42 12.36 24.49
CA SER A 172 25.48 10.97 24.98
C SER A 172 24.62 10.04 24.11
N CYS A 173 23.43 10.49 23.70
CA CYS A 173 22.57 9.74 22.79
C CYS A 173 23.28 9.44 21.46
N PHE A 174 23.91 10.43 20.85
CA PHE A 174 24.66 10.23 19.60
C PHE A 174 25.93 9.40 19.80
N ALA A 175 26.65 9.59 20.92
CA ALA A 175 27.84 8.80 21.24
C ALA A 175 27.50 7.30 21.35
N SER A 176 26.38 6.97 22.03
CA SER A 176 25.90 5.60 22.18
C SER A 176 25.51 4.98 20.84
N LEU A 177 24.80 5.72 19.97
CA LEU A 177 24.43 5.23 18.64
C LEU A 177 25.63 5.08 17.70
N ASN A 178 26.62 5.98 17.77
CA ASN A 178 27.87 5.85 17.01
C ASN A 178 28.66 4.61 17.43
N ARG A 179 28.71 4.31 18.74
CA ARG A 179 29.34 3.10 19.26
C ARG A 179 28.61 1.85 18.77
N LEU A 180 27.29 1.85 18.87
CA LEU A 180 26.45 0.75 18.36
C LEU A 180 26.72 0.50 16.87
N ASP A 181 26.71 1.53 16.03
CA ASP A 181 26.97 1.38 14.58
C ASP A 181 28.39 0.83 14.32
N GLY A 182 29.39 1.27 15.08
CA GLY A 182 30.76 0.75 15.03
C GLY A 182 30.87 -0.71 15.44
N GLU A 183 30.10 -1.17 16.44
CA GLU A 183 30.01 -2.59 16.84
C GLU A 183 29.35 -3.43 15.75
N LEU A 184 28.29 -2.95 15.15
CA LEU A 184 27.59 -3.59 14.03
C LEU A 184 28.52 -3.70 12.82
N ASP A 185 29.31 -2.67 12.51
CA ASP A 185 30.24 -2.70 11.38
C ASP A 185 31.37 -3.72 11.60
N ARG A 186 31.96 -3.76 12.79
CA ARG A 186 32.99 -4.76 13.15
C ARG A 186 32.46 -6.17 13.11
N SER A 187 31.19 -6.41 13.46
CA SER A 187 30.55 -7.75 13.44
C SER A 187 29.86 -8.06 12.11
N SER A 188 29.94 -7.16 11.11
CA SER A 188 29.24 -7.27 9.82
C SER A 188 27.73 -7.48 9.95
N LYS A 189 27.13 -6.96 11.02
CA LYS A 189 25.69 -7.05 11.29
C LYS A 189 24.97 -5.75 10.91
N TRP A 190 23.67 -5.85 10.73
CA TRP A 190 22.80 -4.72 10.39
C TRP A 190 21.64 -4.61 11.38
N ILE A 191 21.22 -3.40 11.64
CA ILE A 191 19.92 -3.11 12.25
C ILE A 191 19.13 -2.23 11.28
N PHE A 192 17.97 -2.71 10.90
CA PHE A 192 16.96 -1.94 10.14
C PHE A 192 15.84 -1.53 11.07
N VAL A 193 15.51 -0.24 11.06
CA VAL A 193 14.41 0.32 11.84
C VAL A 193 13.30 0.71 10.88
N THR A 194 12.14 0.09 11.03
CA THR A 194 11.01 0.21 10.11
C THR A 194 9.95 1.16 10.68
N TYR A 195 9.36 1.98 9.81
CA TYR A 195 8.32 2.94 10.17
C TYR A 195 7.16 2.77 9.19
N ASP A 196 5.99 2.40 9.69
CA ASP A 196 4.75 2.28 8.90
C ASP A 196 3.60 3.04 9.54
N GLU A 197 2.46 3.14 8.86
CA GLU A 197 1.23 3.81 9.32
C GLU A 197 1.43 5.28 9.76
N LEU A 198 2.44 5.93 9.20
CA LEU A 198 2.80 7.31 9.55
C LEU A 198 1.71 8.34 9.17
N ASP A 199 0.82 8.00 8.25
CA ASP A 199 -0.33 8.81 7.85
C ASP A 199 -1.39 8.94 8.96
N ARG A 200 -1.42 8.02 9.92
CA ARG A 200 -2.34 8.05 11.07
C ARG A 200 -1.85 8.95 12.22
N VAL A 201 -0.56 9.26 12.29
CA VAL A 201 0.04 10.00 13.42
C VAL A 201 -0.62 11.36 13.67
N SER A 202 -1.21 11.98 12.65
CA SER A 202 -1.94 13.24 12.76
C SER A 202 -3.15 13.23 11.81
N ALA A 203 -4.05 12.28 12.01
CA ALA A 203 -5.26 12.16 11.19
C ALA A 203 -6.07 13.48 11.20
N GLY A 204 -6.31 14.05 10.01
CA GLY A 204 -7.09 15.27 9.81
C GLY A 204 -6.29 16.57 9.82
N ASP A 205 -5.07 16.61 10.35
CA ASP A 205 -4.19 17.80 10.29
C ASP A 205 -3.00 17.57 9.37
N TRP A 206 -3.15 17.99 8.12
CA TRP A 206 -2.15 17.80 7.06
C TRP A 206 -0.84 18.55 7.30
N ASP A 207 -0.88 19.75 7.85
CA ASP A 207 0.32 20.56 8.04
C ASP A 207 1.13 20.03 9.21
N GLN A 208 0.46 19.58 10.25
CA GLN A 208 1.09 18.89 11.35
C GLN A 208 1.72 17.56 10.89
N LEU A 209 0.98 16.76 10.10
CA LEU A 209 1.49 15.51 9.56
C LEU A 209 2.75 15.72 8.71
N LYS A 210 2.75 16.72 7.81
CA LYS A 210 3.94 17.09 7.03
C LYS A 210 5.11 17.45 7.92
N THR A 211 4.87 18.20 9.00
CA THR A 211 5.90 18.62 9.95
C THR A 211 6.53 17.43 10.67
N ILE A 212 5.70 16.46 11.10
CA ILE A 212 6.13 15.22 11.74
C ILE A 212 6.98 14.38 10.78
N LEU A 213 6.49 14.15 9.57
CA LEU A 213 7.20 13.39 8.55
C LEU A 213 8.51 14.05 8.13
N ARG A 214 8.50 15.37 8.01
CA ARG A 214 9.72 16.13 7.72
C ARG A 214 10.77 15.96 8.81
N GLY A 215 10.37 15.96 10.08
CA GLY A 215 11.26 15.67 11.20
C GLY A 215 11.90 14.29 11.09
N LEU A 216 11.14 13.24 10.79
CA LEU A 216 11.64 11.88 10.62
C LEU A 216 12.60 11.77 9.42
N VAL A 217 12.19 12.29 8.27
CA VAL A 217 12.98 12.21 7.04
C VAL A 217 14.29 12.98 7.17
N GLN A 218 14.26 14.18 7.77
CA GLN A 218 15.48 14.98 8.02
C GLN A 218 16.40 14.31 9.03
N PHE A 219 15.86 13.72 10.11
CA PHE A 219 16.63 12.96 11.07
C PHE A 219 17.45 11.87 10.38
N TRP A 220 16.79 11.02 9.58
CA TRP A 220 17.49 9.94 8.90
C TRP A 220 18.38 10.40 7.75
N SER A 221 18.01 11.48 7.02
CA SER A 221 18.82 12.07 5.97
C SER A 221 20.21 12.45 6.47
N SER A 222 20.26 13.10 7.62
CA SER A 222 21.50 13.53 8.24
C SER A 222 22.31 12.34 8.77
N ASN A 223 21.64 11.34 9.34
CA ASN A 223 22.30 10.25 10.08
C ASN A 223 22.65 9.03 9.21
N CYS A 224 21.99 8.80 8.08
CA CYS A 224 22.38 7.74 7.14
C CYS A 224 23.77 7.91 6.53
N ARG A 225 24.34 9.12 6.60
CA ARG A 225 25.72 9.35 6.20
C ARG A 225 26.71 9.04 7.32
N ARG A 226 26.24 9.15 8.56
CA ARG A 226 27.04 8.92 9.78
C ARG A 226 27.08 7.43 10.12
N TRP A 227 25.91 6.76 10.09
CA TRP A 227 25.77 5.35 10.43
C TRP A 227 25.74 4.49 9.17
N ARG A 228 26.55 3.44 9.16
CA ARG A 228 26.67 2.52 8.02
C ARG A 228 25.77 1.33 8.14
N ARG A 229 25.53 0.82 9.35
CA ARG A 229 24.85 -0.44 9.67
C ARG A 229 23.51 -0.26 10.36
N LEU A 230 23.26 0.91 10.93
CA LEU A 230 21.96 1.30 11.44
C LEU A 230 21.21 2.07 10.36
N ARG A 231 20.14 1.47 9.82
CA ARG A 231 19.43 1.99 8.63
C ARG A 231 17.93 2.05 8.84
N PRO A 232 17.23 3.04 8.31
CA PRO A 232 15.78 3.10 8.31
C PRO A 232 15.17 2.37 7.12
N LYS A 233 13.88 2.02 7.29
CA LYS A 233 12.95 1.71 6.20
C LYS A 233 11.65 2.45 6.49
N ILE A 234 11.41 3.52 5.76
CA ILE A 234 10.27 4.41 5.98
C ILE A 234 9.25 4.13 4.88
N PHE A 235 8.11 3.57 5.27
CA PHE A 235 7.00 3.28 4.37
C PHE A 235 6.10 4.51 4.29
N LEU A 236 5.98 5.09 3.10
CA LEU A 236 5.20 6.31 2.89
C LEU A 236 4.20 6.15 1.74
N ARG A 237 3.09 6.83 1.87
CA ARG A 237 2.16 7.02 0.76
C ARG A 237 2.77 7.99 -0.26
N ARG A 238 2.49 7.74 -1.55
CA ARG A 238 3.00 8.57 -2.66
C ARG A 238 2.58 10.04 -2.54
N ASP A 239 1.33 10.31 -2.18
CA ASP A 239 0.81 11.67 -2.01
C ASP A 239 1.51 12.42 -0.86
N LEU A 240 1.79 11.74 0.25
CA LEU A 240 2.58 12.31 1.36
C LEU A 240 4.02 12.58 0.94
N PHE A 241 4.65 11.63 0.23
CA PHE A 241 6.00 11.81 -0.26
C PHE A 241 6.11 13.03 -1.21
N ASN A 242 5.21 13.16 -2.17
CA ASN A 242 5.23 14.29 -3.12
C ASN A 242 5.13 15.65 -2.41
N ARG A 243 4.38 15.71 -1.31
CA ARG A 243 4.22 16.92 -0.49
C ARG A 243 5.39 17.19 0.45
N VAL A 244 6.05 16.13 0.96
CA VAL A 244 7.24 16.24 1.81
C VAL A 244 8.50 16.55 0.98
N ALA A 245 8.60 16.03 -0.24
CA ALA A 245 9.74 16.27 -1.14
C ALA A 245 9.95 17.74 -1.53
N LEU A 246 8.90 18.56 -1.43
CA LEU A 246 8.96 20.00 -1.70
C LEU A 246 9.70 20.82 -0.62
N PHE A 247 10.24 20.21 0.45
CA PHE A 247 10.66 20.91 1.67
C PHE A 247 12.17 20.96 1.96
N GLY A 248 13.03 20.84 0.97
CA GLY A 248 14.44 21.17 1.17
C GLY A 248 15.47 20.36 0.37
N PRO A 249 16.71 20.87 0.24
CA PRO A 249 17.74 20.30 -0.63
C PRO A 249 18.22 18.90 -0.21
N ASP A 250 18.12 18.55 1.07
CA ASP A 250 18.54 17.22 1.55
C ASP A 250 17.51 16.12 1.28
N VAL A 251 16.25 16.47 1.09
CA VAL A 251 15.19 15.49 0.73
C VAL A 251 15.40 14.98 -0.69
N SER A 252 15.97 15.77 -1.60
CA SER A 252 16.30 15.31 -2.97
C SER A 252 17.27 14.12 -2.97
N LYS A 253 18.18 14.06 -2.01
CA LYS A 253 19.16 12.96 -1.87
C LYS A 253 18.50 11.68 -1.38
N ILE A 254 17.57 11.77 -0.43
CA ILE A 254 16.76 10.64 0.01
C ILE A 254 15.79 10.20 -1.09
N ALA A 255 15.25 11.13 -1.87
CA ALA A 255 14.41 10.81 -3.01
C ALA A 255 15.12 9.89 -4.03
N ALA A 256 16.44 9.99 -4.15
CA ALA A 256 17.24 9.07 -4.96
C ALA A 256 17.36 7.65 -4.34
N GLN A 257 17.14 7.51 -3.02
CA GLN A 257 17.21 6.26 -2.26
C GLN A 257 15.81 5.69 -1.99
N ARG A 258 14.92 5.78 -2.98
CA ARG A 258 13.56 5.30 -2.88
C ARG A 258 13.29 4.11 -3.79
N VAL A 259 12.33 3.30 -3.39
CA VAL A 259 11.68 2.29 -4.23
C VAL A 259 10.19 2.53 -4.22
N GLU A 260 9.59 2.44 -5.39
CA GLU A 260 8.14 2.49 -5.54
C GLU A 260 7.60 1.07 -5.69
N LEU A 261 6.57 0.74 -4.91
CA LEU A 261 5.85 -0.52 -5.03
C LEU A 261 4.84 -0.39 -6.16
N VAL A 262 5.19 -0.96 -7.31
CA VAL A 262 4.37 -0.94 -8.53
C VAL A 262 3.97 -2.36 -8.89
N TRP A 263 2.71 -2.55 -9.25
CA TRP A 263 2.15 -3.84 -9.62
C TRP A 263 1.92 -3.92 -11.12
N THR A 264 2.50 -4.92 -11.75
CA THR A 264 2.18 -5.27 -13.14
C THR A 264 0.93 -6.16 -13.20
N PRO A 265 0.19 -6.18 -14.31
CA PRO A 265 -0.93 -7.13 -14.47
C PRO A 265 -0.54 -8.58 -14.16
N ARG A 266 0.63 -9.02 -14.61
CA ARG A 266 1.16 -10.35 -14.30
C ARG A 266 1.27 -10.58 -12.79
N ASN A 267 1.83 -9.64 -12.05
CA ASN A 267 2.03 -9.77 -10.60
C ASN A 267 0.70 -9.76 -9.84
N LEU A 268 -0.30 -9.02 -10.32
CA LEU A 268 -1.65 -9.00 -9.75
C LEU A 268 -2.37 -10.33 -9.93
N TYR A 269 -2.27 -10.93 -11.12
CA TYR A 269 -2.82 -12.27 -11.35
C TYR A 269 -2.08 -13.35 -10.57
N ALA A 270 -0.74 -13.22 -10.43
CA ALA A 270 0.06 -14.09 -9.58
C ALA A 270 -0.36 -14.00 -8.11
N LEU A 271 -0.62 -12.79 -7.60
CA LEU A 271 -1.14 -12.59 -6.25
C LEU A 271 -2.51 -13.26 -6.06
N SER A 272 -3.42 -13.01 -7.00
CA SER A 272 -4.77 -13.61 -6.96
C SER A 272 -4.70 -15.13 -7.00
N ALA A 273 -3.89 -15.70 -7.91
CA ALA A 273 -3.67 -17.14 -8.00
C ALA A 273 -3.10 -17.70 -6.69
N LYS A 274 -2.05 -17.07 -6.13
CA LYS A 274 -1.43 -17.50 -4.88
C LYS A 274 -2.42 -17.47 -3.70
N ARG A 275 -3.23 -16.44 -3.59
CA ARG A 275 -4.26 -16.34 -2.55
C ARG A 275 -5.28 -17.47 -2.68
N LEU A 276 -5.80 -17.69 -3.88
CA LEU A 276 -6.82 -18.71 -4.14
C LEU A 276 -6.30 -20.14 -3.88
N VAL A 277 -5.12 -20.49 -4.38
CA VAL A 277 -4.56 -21.84 -4.21
C VAL A 277 -4.16 -22.18 -2.78
N ASN A 278 -3.88 -21.17 -1.95
CA ASN A 278 -3.59 -21.34 -0.53
C ASN A 278 -4.82 -21.17 0.36
N HIS A 279 -5.97 -20.81 -0.23
CA HIS A 279 -7.23 -20.70 0.49
C HIS A 279 -7.91 -22.06 0.66
N ASP A 280 -7.97 -22.85 -0.42
CA ASP A 280 -8.63 -24.14 -0.39
C ASP A 280 -8.05 -25.15 -1.42
N LEU A 281 -8.12 -26.45 -1.09
CA LEU A 281 -7.59 -27.51 -1.93
C LEU A 281 -8.34 -27.65 -3.27
N LEU A 282 -9.65 -27.41 -3.30
CA LEU A 282 -10.45 -27.48 -4.53
C LEU A 282 -10.04 -26.37 -5.51
N LEU A 283 -9.83 -25.16 -5.01
CA LEU A 283 -9.26 -24.07 -5.81
C LEU A 283 -7.87 -24.42 -6.34
N ARG A 284 -7.01 -25.00 -5.50
CA ARG A 284 -5.69 -25.46 -5.91
C ARG A 284 -5.78 -26.48 -7.06
N GLN A 285 -6.63 -27.49 -6.96
CA GLN A 285 -6.85 -28.48 -8.03
C GLN A 285 -7.33 -27.83 -9.33
N TYR A 286 -8.24 -26.85 -9.23
CA TYR A 286 -8.71 -26.10 -10.39
C TYR A 286 -7.56 -25.34 -11.07
N PHE A 287 -6.73 -24.63 -10.31
CA PHE A 287 -5.61 -23.87 -10.84
C PHE A 287 -4.50 -24.76 -11.42
N GLU A 288 -4.12 -25.83 -10.73
CA GLU A 288 -3.11 -26.79 -11.20
C GLU A 288 -3.51 -27.49 -12.50
N SER A 289 -4.81 -27.64 -12.76
CA SER A 289 -5.32 -28.20 -14.02
C SER A 289 -5.02 -27.32 -15.24
N VAL A 290 -4.82 -26.02 -15.04
CA VAL A 290 -4.58 -25.02 -16.08
C VAL A 290 -3.13 -24.54 -16.07
N MET A 291 -2.54 -24.41 -14.91
CA MET A 291 -1.22 -23.83 -14.66
C MET A 291 -0.38 -24.81 -13.83
N PRO A 292 0.17 -25.85 -14.48
CA PRO A 292 1.05 -26.79 -13.79
C PRO A 292 2.38 -26.11 -13.42
N GLY A 293 3.00 -26.53 -12.32
CA GLY A 293 4.34 -26.08 -11.95
C GLY A 293 4.37 -25.13 -10.75
N GLY A 294 3.66 -25.48 -9.70
CA GLY A 294 3.86 -24.91 -8.36
C GLY A 294 4.55 -25.88 -7.43
N GLU A 295 5.11 -25.37 -6.36
CA GLU A 295 5.72 -26.15 -5.29
C GLU A 295 5.25 -25.66 -3.92
N GLU A 296 5.19 -26.57 -2.95
CA GLU A 296 4.94 -26.22 -1.55
C GLU A 296 6.23 -25.69 -0.93
N ARG A 297 6.19 -24.49 -0.36
CA ARG A 297 7.33 -23.78 0.23
C ARG A 297 7.15 -23.51 1.72
N GLY A 298 6.86 -24.56 2.50
CA GLY A 298 6.72 -24.48 3.95
C GLY A 298 5.69 -23.42 4.37
N GLU A 299 6.10 -22.45 5.18
CA GLU A 299 5.22 -21.38 5.67
C GLU A 299 4.60 -20.51 4.56
N LEU A 300 5.22 -20.45 3.39
CA LEU A 300 4.68 -19.72 2.24
C LEU A 300 3.59 -20.49 1.48
N GLY A 301 3.36 -21.75 1.84
CA GLY A 301 2.40 -22.60 1.14
C GLY A 301 2.77 -22.83 -0.32
N TRP A 302 1.78 -23.09 -1.13
CA TRP A 302 1.95 -23.30 -2.56
C TRP A 302 2.43 -22.02 -3.26
N TYR A 303 3.43 -22.14 -4.12
CA TYR A 303 4.04 -21.04 -4.83
C TYR A 303 4.17 -21.37 -6.32
N PRO A 304 3.73 -20.52 -7.26
CA PRO A 304 3.91 -20.71 -8.69
C PRO A 304 5.37 -20.49 -9.07
N THR A 305 6.11 -21.56 -9.44
CA THR A 305 7.55 -21.48 -9.67
C THR A 305 7.94 -20.98 -11.05
N ALA A 306 7.23 -21.37 -12.07
CA ALA A 306 7.58 -21.10 -13.47
C ALA A 306 6.47 -20.40 -14.26
N ALA A 307 5.54 -19.73 -13.60
CA ALA A 307 4.41 -19.10 -14.27
C ALA A 307 4.85 -17.90 -15.11
N THR A 308 4.58 -17.97 -16.39
CA THR A 308 4.77 -16.89 -17.36
C THR A 308 3.51 -16.01 -17.42
N GLU A 309 3.58 -14.87 -18.11
CA GLU A 309 2.37 -14.07 -18.38
C GLU A 309 1.33 -14.87 -19.16
N GLU A 310 1.78 -15.72 -20.10
CA GLU A 310 0.89 -16.57 -20.88
C GLU A 310 0.16 -17.62 -20.03
N ASP A 311 0.79 -18.15 -18.99
CA ASP A 311 0.14 -19.08 -18.06
C ASP A 311 -0.98 -18.39 -17.29
N TYR A 312 -0.74 -17.16 -16.80
CA TYR A 312 -1.81 -16.36 -16.15
C TYR A 312 -2.90 -15.96 -17.15
N ARG A 313 -2.56 -15.70 -18.41
CA ARG A 313 -3.55 -15.45 -19.48
C ARG A 313 -4.47 -16.66 -19.66
N LYS A 314 -3.91 -17.86 -19.80
CA LYS A 314 -4.68 -19.12 -19.91
C LYS A 314 -5.58 -19.34 -18.68
N LEU A 315 -5.08 -19.02 -17.49
CA LEU A 315 -5.86 -19.11 -16.25
C LEU A 315 -7.08 -18.19 -16.29
N ILE A 316 -6.88 -16.92 -16.61
CA ILE A 316 -7.96 -15.93 -16.72
C ILE A 316 -8.94 -16.32 -17.84
N GLU A 317 -8.45 -16.77 -19.00
CA GLU A 317 -9.30 -17.24 -20.08
C GLU A 317 -10.14 -18.48 -19.67
N ARG A 318 -9.58 -19.36 -18.84
CA ARG A 318 -10.31 -20.51 -18.30
C ARG A 318 -11.40 -20.08 -17.33
N MET A 319 -11.08 -19.13 -16.44
CA MET A 319 -12.02 -18.63 -15.42
C MET A 319 -13.13 -17.76 -16.03
N CYS A 320 -12.79 -16.86 -16.94
CA CYS A 320 -13.63 -15.75 -17.39
C CYS A 320 -14.06 -15.86 -18.88
N GLY A 321 -13.45 -16.76 -19.64
CA GLY A 321 -13.53 -16.76 -21.11
C GLY A 321 -12.51 -15.78 -21.72
N LYS A 322 -12.22 -15.99 -23.02
CA LYS A 322 -11.20 -15.21 -23.74
C LYS A 322 -11.59 -13.75 -23.92
N TYR A 323 -12.86 -13.45 -24.15
CA TYR A 323 -13.37 -12.12 -24.46
C TYR A 323 -14.47 -11.69 -23.50
N MET A 324 -14.61 -10.38 -23.31
CA MET A 324 -15.67 -9.72 -22.51
C MET A 324 -17.05 -9.70 -23.21
N GLY A 325 -17.37 -10.76 -23.92
CA GLY A 325 -18.60 -10.99 -24.69
C GLY A 325 -18.38 -12.07 -25.75
N ALA A 326 -19.29 -12.17 -26.70
CA ALA A 326 -19.25 -13.19 -27.75
C ALA A 326 -18.15 -12.93 -28.80
N GLU A 327 -17.71 -11.68 -28.95
CA GLU A 327 -16.86 -11.25 -30.08
C GLU A 327 -15.55 -10.61 -29.60
N PRO A 328 -14.46 -10.72 -30.41
CA PRO A 328 -13.14 -10.13 -30.10
C PRO A 328 -13.16 -8.63 -29.83
N GLN A 329 -14.06 -7.87 -30.50
CA GLN A 329 -14.20 -6.41 -30.34
C GLN A 329 -14.59 -5.98 -28.92
N LYS A 330 -15.09 -6.91 -28.09
CA LYS A 330 -15.43 -6.63 -26.69
C LYS A 330 -14.23 -6.58 -25.77
N GLY A 331 -13.03 -6.89 -26.28
CA GLY A 331 -11.75 -6.91 -25.56
C GLY A 331 -11.44 -8.25 -24.92
N GLN A 332 -10.14 -8.54 -24.76
CA GLN A 332 -9.68 -9.75 -24.09
C GLN A 332 -9.84 -9.62 -22.57
N SER A 333 -10.38 -10.63 -21.91
CA SER A 333 -10.63 -10.62 -20.46
C SER A 333 -9.37 -10.32 -19.65
N PHE A 334 -8.23 -10.86 -20.02
CA PHE A 334 -6.94 -10.64 -19.35
C PHE A 334 -6.54 -9.17 -19.30
N THR A 335 -6.58 -8.45 -20.39
CA THR A 335 -6.23 -7.03 -20.44
C THR A 335 -7.37 -6.15 -19.95
N TRP A 336 -8.62 -6.57 -20.18
CA TRP A 336 -9.81 -5.81 -19.79
C TRP A 336 -9.89 -5.61 -18.26
N ILE A 337 -9.64 -6.66 -17.47
CA ILE A 337 -9.69 -6.59 -16.00
C ILE A 337 -8.69 -5.53 -15.49
N ALA A 338 -7.42 -5.65 -15.90
CA ALA A 338 -6.40 -4.71 -15.48
C ALA A 338 -6.74 -3.27 -15.90
N ASN A 339 -7.16 -3.06 -17.15
CA ASN A 339 -7.45 -1.73 -17.69
C ASN A 339 -8.63 -1.04 -16.97
N HIS A 340 -9.67 -1.80 -16.55
CA HIS A 340 -10.85 -1.22 -15.89
C HIS A 340 -10.67 -1.03 -14.37
N LEU A 341 -9.62 -1.60 -13.80
CA LEU A 341 -9.23 -1.40 -12.39
C LEU A 341 -8.10 -0.37 -12.21
N GLN A 342 -7.59 0.23 -13.30
CA GLN A 342 -6.58 1.29 -13.23
C GLN A 342 -7.15 2.58 -12.64
N ASP A 343 -6.31 3.26 -11.84
CA ASP A 343 -6.50 4.66 -11.47
C ASP A 343 -6.03 5.61 -12.58
N GLY A 344 -6.15 6.93 -12.36
CA GLY A 344 -5.72 7.96 -13.30
C GLY A 344 -4.22 7.97 -13.59
N ASN A 345 -3.41 7.38 -12.71
CA ASN A 345 -1.97 7.21 -12.86
C ASN A 345 -1.59 5.91 -13.59
N GLY A 346 -2.59 5.13 -14.04
CA GLY A 346 -2.40 3.86 -14.72
C GLY A 346 -2.00 2.71 -13.79
N GLN A 347 -2.18 2.86 -12.48
CA GLN A 347 -1.84 1.83 -11.50
C GLN A 347 -3.06 0.99 -11.14
N VAL A 348 -2.86 -0.32 -10.99
CA VAL A 348 -3.85 -1.23 -10.42
C VAL A 348 -3.36 -1.69 -9.05
N LEU A 349 -4.23 -1.58 -8.06
CA LEU A 349 -3.89 -1.93 -6.68
C LEU A 349 -4.25 -3.40 -6.38
N PRO A 350 -3.43 -4.12 -5.59
CA PRO A 350 -3.73 -5.46 -5.10
C PRO A 350 -5.12 -5.62 -4.50
N ARG A 351 -5.53 -4.65 -3.68
CA ARG A 351 -6.86 -4.65 -3.03
C ARG A 351 -7.98 -4.60 -4.06
N SER A 352 -7.84 -3.81 -5.14
CA SER A 352 -8.87 -3.68 -6.18
C SER A 352 -9.07 -4.98 -6.97
N ILE A 353 -8.00 -5.70 -7.30
CA ILE A 353 -8.14 -6.95 -8.06
C ILE A 353 -8.70 -8.09 -7.19
N VAL A 354 -8.34 -8.14 -5.91
CA VAL A 354 -8.91 -9.10 -4.97
C VAL A 354 -10.42 -8.90 -4.85
N ARG A 355 -10.86 -7.67 -4.56
CA ARG A 355 -12.29 -7.32 -4.47
C ARG A 355 -13.06 -7.53 -5.77
N PHE A 356 -12.39 -7.32 -6.89
CA PHE A 356 -13.00 -7.60 -8.20
C PHE A 356 -13.37 -9.08 -8.34
N PHE A 357 -12.44 -10.00 -8.03
CA PHE A 357 -12.74 -11.43 -8.12
C PHE A 357 -13.77 -11.87 -7.09
N GLU A 358 -13.72 -11.36 -5.86
CA GLU A 358 -14.74 -11.63 -4.83
C GLU A 358 -16.13 -11.19 -5.28
N GLY A 359 -16.25 -9.92 -5.70
CA GLY A 359 -17.52 -9.36 -6.15
C GLY A 359 -18.07 -10.08 -7.40
N ALA A 360 -17.20 -10.38 -8.37
CA ALA A 360 -17.60 -11.11 -9.56
C ALA A 360 -18.10 -12.53 -9.23
N ALA A 361 -17.45 -13.22 -8.31
CA ALA A 361 -17.86 -14.56 -7.87
C ALA A 361 -19.19 -14.51 -7.10
N GLU A 362 -19.36 -13.54 -6.21
CA GLU A 362 -20.61 -13.38 -5.45
C GLU A 362 -21.80 -13.06 -6.36
N ILE A 363 -21.62 -12.14 -7.32
CA ILE A 363 -22.66 -11.81 -8.30
C ILE A 363 -23.02 -13.04 -9.15
N GLU A 364 -22.00 -13.81 -9.55
CA GLU A 364 -22.23 -15.04 -10.35
C GLU A 364 -22.94 -16.14 -9.56
N ARG A 365 -22.68 -16.26 -8.26
CA ARG A 365 -23.41 -17.17 -7.36
C ARG A 365 -24.90 -16.82 -7.31
N GLN A 366 -25.22 -15.53 -7.22
CA GLN A 366 -26.61 -15.07 -7.14
C GLN A 366 -27.36 -15.20 -8.47
N ASN A 367 -26.67 -14.98 -9.60
CA ASN A 367 -27.27 -14.91 -10.94
C ASN A 367 -26.38 -15.63 -11.96
N ARG A 368 -26.27 -16.94 -11.84
CA ARG A 368 -25.36 -17.74 -12.64
C ARG A 368 -25.65 -17.67 -14.13
N LYS A 369 -24.66 -17.18 -14.89
CA LYS A 369 -24.66 -17.08 -16.35
C LYS A 369 -23.47 -17.77 -16.99
N ALA A 370 -22.39 -18.00 -16.23
CA ALA A 370 -21.22 -18.70 -16.73
C ALA A 370 -21.52 -20.19 -16.96
N GLU A 371 -21.13 -20.66 -18.13
CA GLU A 371 -21.19 -22.08 -18.49
C GLU A 371 -19.85 -22.74 -18.19
N TRP A 372 -19.89 -23.90 -17.52
CA TRP A 372 -18.70 -24.69 -17.28
C TRP A 372 -17.91 -24.96 -18.57
N PRO A 373 -16.60 -24.78 -18.62
CA PRO A 373 -15.64 -24.65 -17.49
C PRO A 373 -15.34 -23.22 -17.01
N ARG A 374 -16.05 -22.22 -17.48
CA ARG A 374 -15.93 -20.85 -16.99
C ARG A 374 -16.62 -20.72 -15.64
N LEU A 375 -16.02 -19.91 -14.77
CA LEU A 375 -16.56 -19.58 -13.45
C LEU A 375 -17.25 -18.24 -13.43
N LEU A 376 -16.76 -17.26 -14.22
CA LEU A 376 -17.24 -15.87 -14.21
C LEU A 376 -17.73 -15.46 -15.59
N HIS A 377 -18.93 -14.90 -15.65
CA HIS A 377 -19.50 -14.34 -16.86
C HIS A 377 -19.12 -12.84 -16.99
N HIS A 378 -18.98 -12.35 -18.21
CA HIS A 378 -18.58 -10.95 -18.46
C HIS A 378 -19.56 -9.91 -17.87
N THR A 379 -20.84 -10.24 -17.68
CA THR A 379 -21.81 -9.34 -17.02
C THR A 379 -21.54 -9.22 -15.53
N SER A 380 -21.20 -10.31 -14.85
CA SER A 380 -20.83 -10.32 -13.42
C SER A 380 -19.51 -9.58 -13.21
N MET A 381 -18.56 -9.73 -14.12
CA MET A 381 -17.29 -8.99 -14.10
C MET A 381 -17.48 -7.48 -14.24
N ARG A 382 -18.37 -7.01 -15.14
CA ARG A 382 -18.70 -5.58 -15.26
C ARG A 382 -19.36 -5.03 -14.01
N ALA A 383 -20.33 -5.75 -13.47
CA ALA A 383 -20.98 -5.35 -12.22
C ALA A 383 -19.99 -5.32 -11.03
N ALA A 384 -19.01 -6.22 -11.00
CA ALA A 384 -17.95 -6.20 -10.00
C ALA A 384 -17.06 -4.95 -10.09
N VAL A 385 -16.74 -4.46 -11.30
CA VAL A 385 -16.02 -3.17 -11.45
C VAL A 385 -16.82 -2.02 -10.84
N ASP A 386 -18.14 -2.00 -11.03
CA ASP A 386 -19.02 -0.98 -10.42
C ASP A 386 -19.00 -1.07 -8.89
N GLN A 387 -19.01 -2.28 -8.31
CA GLN A 387 -18.88 -2.48 -6.86
C GLN A 387 -17.51 -2.03 -6.33
N VAL A 388 -16.42 -2.40 -7.03
CA VAL A 388 -15.06 -1.95 -6.67
C VAL A 388 -14.96 -0.43 -6.73
N SER A 389 -15.59 0.21 -7.73
CA SER A 389 -15.64 1.67 -7.86
C SER A 389 -16.28 2.33 -6.63
N VAL A 390 -17.44 1.85 -6.20
CA VAL A 390 -18.15 2.38 -5.02
C VAL A 390 -17.31 2.17 -3.76
N SER A 391 -16.81 0.95 -3.55
CA SER A 391 -15.99 0.63 -2.37
C SER A 391 -14.70 1.46 -2.33
N ARG A 392 -14.06 1.70 -3.48
CA ARG A 392 -12.81 2.48 -3.54
C ARG A 392 -13.04 3.95 -3.17
N VAL A 393 -14.11 4.56 -3.67
CA VAL A 393 -14.45 5.94 -3.32
C VAL A 393 -14.79 6.05 -1.83
N GLN A 394 -15.55 5.10 -1.30
CA GLN A 394 -15.89 5.06 0.12
C GLN A 394 -14.64 4.91 1.02
N GLU A 395 -13.69 4.04 0.65
CA GLU A 395 -12.41 3.94 1.36
C GLU A 395 -11.64 5.26 1.40
N ILE A 396 -11.60 5.97 0.26
CA ILE A 396 -10.95 7.28 0.19
C ILE A 396 -11.60 8.27 1.17
N GLU A 397 -12.92 8.24 1.29
CA GLU A 397 -13.67 9.11 2.19
C GLU A 397 -13.47 8.75 3.66
N ASP A 398 -13.65 7.48 3.99
CA ASP A 398 -13.68 7.03 5.39
C ASP A 398 -12.28 6.99 6.01
N GLU A 399 -11.26 6.69 5.20
CA GLU A 399 -9.93 6.37 5.70
C GLU A 399 -8.84 7.38 5.31
N GLU A 400 -9.05 8.16 4.24
CA GLU A 400 -7.99 9.04 3.71
C GLU A 400 -8.37 10.52 3.76
N PHE A 401 -9.52 10.87 3.21
CA PHE A 401 -9.93 12.25 2.96
C PHE A 401 -11.41 12.44 3.25
N PRO A 402 -11.84 12.68 4.51
CA PRO A 402 -13.26 12.87 4.85
C PRO A 402 -13.95 13.95 4.01
N TRP A 403 -13.23 15.00 3.61
CA TRP A 403 -13.73 16.05 2.70
C TRP A 403 -14.10 15.52 1.30
N MET A 404 -13.62 14.36 0.89
CA MET A 404 -13.97 13.75 -0.41
C MET A 404 -15.47 13.45 -0.51
N LYS A 405 -16.14 13.25 0.62
CA LYS A 405 -17.61 13.10 0.68
C LYS A 405 -18.34 14.27 0.06
N THR A 406 -17.86 15.50 0.28
CA THR A 406 -18.44 16.70 -0.36
C THR A 406 -18.26 16.66 -1.87
N VAL A 407 -17.06 16.32 -2.35
CA VAL A 407 -16.78 16.17 -3.79
C VAL A 407 -17.69 15.10 -4.42
N ARG A 408 -17.78 13.93 -3.79
CA ARG A 408 -18.67 12.85 -4.27
C ARG A 408 -20.13 13.32 -4.35
N ASN A 409 -20.66 13.92 -3.30
CA ASN A 409 -22.04 14.34 -3.25
C ASN A 409 -22.36 15.34 -4.38
N THR A 410 -21.47 16.30 -4.62
CA THR A 410 -21.60 17.27 -5.72
C THR A 410 -21.61 16.58 -7.09
N LEU A 411 -20.66 15.66 -7.33
CA LEU A 411 -20.59 14.93 -8.59
C LEU A 411 -21.77 13.98 -8.78
N GLN A 412 -22.25 13.33 -7.72
CA GLN A 412 -23.45 12.49 -7.78
C GLN A 412 -24.73 13.28 -8.01
N ALA A 413 -24.84 14.51 -7.49
CA ALA A 413 -25.99 15.36 -7.73
C ALA A 413 -26.02 15.91 -9.16
N THR A 414 -24.87 16.23 -9.72
CA THR A 414 -24.76 16.86 -11.06
C THR A 414 -24.59 15.86 -12.20
N HIS A 415 -24.17 14.61 -11.91
CA HIS A 415 -23.92 13.53 -12.87
C HIS A 415 -23.13 13.98 -14.12
N PRO A 416 -21.96 14.61 -13.97
CA PRO A 416 -21.24 15.13 -15.11
C PRO A 416 -20.79 14.02 -16.06
N GLN A 417 -20.78 14.35 -17.36
CA GLN A 417 -20.31 13.43 -18.39
C GLN A 417 -18.81 13.66 -18.64
N VAL A 418 -18.02 12.59 -18.53
CA VAL A 418 -16.59 12.61 -18.85
C VAL A 418 -16.33 12.01 -20.25
N PRO A 419 -15.35 12.52 -21.01
CA PRO A 419 -14.46 13.65 -20.71
C PRO A 419 -15.20 14.99 -20.67
N ILE A 420 -14.79 15.87 -19.74
CA ILE A 420 -15.37 17.18 -19.46
C ILE A 420 -14.33 18.29 -19.65
N GLU A 421 -14.77 19.48 -20.03
CA GLU A 421 -13.89 20.65 -20.09
C GLU A 421 -13.33 20.97 -18.69
N ARG A 422 -12.04 21.31 -18.62
CA ARG A 422 -11.34 21.54 -17.36
C ARG A 422 -12.03 22.62 -16.51
N ARG A 423 -12.41 23.75 -17.11
CA ARG A 423 -13.09 24.87 -16.42
C ARG A 423 -14.45 24.48 -15.83
N ASP A 424 -15.19 23.64 -16.54
CA ASP A 424 -16.52 23.20 -16.09
C ASP A 424 -16.38 22.29 -14.86
N LEU A 425 -15.38 21.39 -14.86
CA LEU A 425 -15.13 20.54 -13.68
C LEU A 425 -14.59 21.35 -12.50
N GLU A 426 -13.66 22.28 -12.72
CA GLU A 426 -13.15 23.19 -11.69
C GLU A 426 -14.28 23.98 -11.01
N TYR A 427 -15.27 24.44 -11.78
CA TYR A 427 -16.46 25.11 -11.26
C TYR A 427 -17.34 24.18 -10.44
N LEU A 428 -17.65 22.98 -10.95
CA LEU A 428 -18.47 21.99 -10.25
C LEU A 428 -17.87 21.56 -8.90
N LEU A 429 -16.57 21.40 -8.84
CA LEU A 429 -15.87 20.92 -7.64
C LEU A 429 -16.02 21.84 -6.42
N VAL A 430 -16.32 23.13 -6.59
CA VAL A 430 -16.40 24.13 -5.51
C VAL A 430 -17.81 24.65 -5.22
N ILE A 431 -18.82 24.19 -5.95
CA ILE A 431 -20.17 24.79 -5.95
C ILE A 431 -20.88 24.68 -4.58
N ASP A 432 -20.63 23.58 -3.83
CA ASP A 432 -21.30 23.29 -2.55
C ASP A 432 -20.43 23.51 -1.31
N TRP A 433 -19.26 24.12 -1.44
CA TRP A 433 -18.28 24.21 -0.36
C TRP A 433 -18.66 25.09 0.82
N SER A 434 -19.57 26.06 0.59
CA SER A 434 -20.10 26.88 1.67
C SER A 434 -20.87 26.10 2.72
N ARG A 435 -21.38 24.91 2.35
CA ARG A 435 -22.19 24.02 3.22
C ARG A 435 -21.42 22.80 3.73
N ALA A 436 -20.15 22.64 3.32
CA ALA A 436 -19.36 21.48 3.70
C ALA A 436 -18.90 21.57 5.16
N SER A 437 -19.11 20.49 5.92
CA SER A 437 -18.59 20.34 7.30
C SER A 437 -17.07 20.18 7.29
N GLU A 438 -16.52 19.53 6.27
CA GLU A 438 -15.10 19.33 6.08
C GLU A 438 -14.66 19.88 4.73
N LYS A 439 -13.62 20.69 4.76
CA LYS A 439 -13.09 21.36 3.56
C LYS A 439 -11.81 20.68 3.11
N PRO A 440 -11.59 20.56 1.78
CA PRO A 440 -10.31 20.09 1.28
C PRO A 440 -9.20 21.12 1.58
N PRO A 441 -7.94 20.67 1.53
CA PRO A 441 -6.78 21.53 1.78
C PRO A 441 -6.63 22.62 0.70
N GLU A 442 -7.26 22.44 -0.47
CA GLU A 442 -7.24 23.38 -1.59
C GLU A 442 -8.58 24.15 -1.65
N THR A 443 -8.51 25.47 -1.68
CA THR A 443 -9.69 26.36 -1.63
C THR A 443 -10.22 26.76 -3.00
N SER A 444 -9.44 26.56 -4.07
CA SER A 444 -9.83 26.83 -5.45
C SER A 444 -10.20 25.57 -6.22
N GLY A 445 -11.12 25.68 -7.20
CA GLY A 445 -11.46 24.57 -8.09
C GLY A 445 -10.25 24.05 -8.86
N HIS A 446 -9.35 24.97 -9.28
CA HIS A 446 -8.09 24.60 -9.93
C HIS A 446 -7.18 23.78 -9.02
N GLY A 447 -6.93 24.26 -7.81
CA GLY A 447 -6.07 23.53 -6.83
C GLY A 447 -6.68 22.19 -6.45
N LEU A 448 -8.01 22.14 -6.23
CA LEU A 448 -8.68 20.88 -5.93
C LEU A 448 -8.60 19.89 -7.09
N LEU A 449 -8.84 20.31 -8.32
CA LEU A 449 -8.71 19.44 -9.48
C LEU A 449 -7.27 18.91 -9.60
N GLN A 450 -6.27 19.77 -9.40
CA GLN A 450 -4.88 19.35 -9.41
C GLN A 450 -4.61 18.26 -8.35
N LEU A 451 -5.12 18.46 -7.14
CA LEU A 451 -5.02 17.47 -6.07
C LEU A 451 -5.71 16.14 -6.44
N LEU A 452 -6.91 16.18 -7.02
CA LEU A 452 -7.63 14.98 -7.44
C LEU A 452 -6.90 14.24 -8.57
N MET A 453 -6.18 14.97 -9.43
CA MET A 453 -5.31 14.37 -10.44
C MET A 453 -4.05 13.72 -9.82
N GLU A 454 -3.43 14.36 -8.83
CA GLU A 454 -2.31 13.76 -8.06
C GLU A 454 -2.72 12.48 -7.33
N LEU A 455 -3.96 12.42 -6.84
CA LEU A 455 -4.56 11.24 -6.23
C LEU A 455 -4.97 10.16 -7.25
N GLY A 456 -4.81 10.43 -8.54
CA GLY A 456 -5.17 9.49 -9.61
C GLY A 456 -6.67 9.30 -9.82
N ILE A 457 -7.52 10.21 -9.32
CA ILE A 457 -8.98 10.15 -9.51
C ILE A 457 -9.33 10.64 -10.92
N PHE A 458 -8.79 11.78 -11.29
CA PHE A 458 -8.91 12.34 -12.63
C PHE A 458 -7.56 12.35 -13.35
N TYR A 459 -7.58 12.48 -14.67
CA TYR A 459 -6.40 12.68 -15.49
C TYR A 459 -6.70 13.58 -16.69
N LEU A 460 -5.66 14.24 -17.20
CA LEU A 460 -5.76 15.10 -18.37
C LEU A 460 -5.57 14.27 -19.64
N ARG A 461 -6.49 14.40 -20.59
CA ARG A 461 -6.37 13.80 -21.92
C ARG A 461 -5.48 14.65 -22.82
N GLY A 462 -4.99 14.07 -23.91
CA GLY A 462 -4.19 14.78 -24.92
C GLY A 462 -4.94 15.93 -25.62
N ASP A 463 -6.27 15.93 -25.59
CA ASP A 463 -7.13 17.00 -26.11
C ASP A 463 -7.41 18.13 -25.09
N GLY A 464 -6.80 18.08 -23.91
CA GLY A 464 -6.94 19.08 -22.86
C GLY A 464 -8.14 18.90 -21.93
N ARG A 465 -9.05 17.96 -22.22
CA ARG A 465 -10.20 17.64 -21.37
C ARG A 465 -9.80 16.73 -20.21
N VAL A 466 -10.57 16.80 -19.15
CA VAL A 466 -10.40 15.95 -17.96
C VAL A 466 -11.28 14.71 -18.07
N ASP A 467 -10.73 13.56 -17.74
CA ASP A 467 -11.42 12.27 -17.75
C ASP A 467 -11.17 11.52 -16.44
N ALA A 468 -11.98 10.50 -16.14
CA ALA A 468 -11.84 9.59 -15.03
C ALA A 468 -11.77 8.13 -15.53
N ARG A 469 -10.99 7.30 -14.85
CA ARG A 469 -10.95 5.86 -15.12
C ARG A 469 -12.23 5.18 -14.64
N ASP A 470 -12.53 3.99 -15.19
CA ASP A 470 -13.73 3.23 -14.85
C ASP A 470 -13.79 2.89 -13.34
N LEU A 471 -12.63 2.74 -12.70
CA LEU A 471 -12.50 2.57 -11.24
C LEU A 471 -13.22 3.66 -10.41
N TYR A 472 -13.43 4.85 -10.95
CA TYR A 472 -14.02 5.99 -10.23
C TYR A 472 -15.39 6.42 -10.75
N LEU A 473 -15.82 5.91 -11.93
CA LEU A 473 -17.06 6.39 -12.56
C LEU A 473 -18.28 6.19 -11.67
N LYS A 474 -18.51 4.95 -11.24
CA LYS A 474 -19.71 4.59 -10.46
C LYS A 474 -19.71 5.24 -9.09
N GLY A 475 -18.56 5.20 -8.40
CA GLY A 475 -18.42 5.74 -7.05
C GLY A 475 -18.69 7.25 -6.98
N PHE A 476 -18.18 8.02 -7.94
CA PHE A 476 -18.46 9.45 -8.03
C PHE A 476 -19.71 9.83 -8.84
N GLY A 477 -20.49 8.87 -9.34
CA GLY A 477 -21.70 9.15 -10.12
C GLY A 477 -21.43 9.75 -11.51
N LEU A 478 -20.22 9.58 -12.04
CA LEU A 478 -19.82 10.07 -13.36
C LEU A 478 -20.40 9.20 -14.48
N LYS A 479 -20.69 9.80 -15.63
CA LYS A 479 -21.18 9.10 -16.81
C LYS A 479 -20.20 9.24 -17.98
N ARG A 480 -20.02 8.17 -18.76
CA ARG A 480 -19.24 8.24 -20.00
C ARG A 480 -20.05 8.93 -21.09
N ARG A 481 -19.44 9.89 -21.79
CA ARG A 481 -19.99 10.46 -23.02
C ARG A 481 -19.94 9.40 -24.11
N GLY A 482 -21.06 9.15 -24.80
CA GLY A 482 -21.12 8.21 -25.91
C GLY A 482 -20.22 8.64 -27.09
N GLY A 483 -19.69 7.65 -27.83
CA GLY A 483 -18.85 7.90 -29.02
C GLY A 483 -17.41 8.35 -28.76
N VAL A 484 -16.98 8.44 -27.50
CA VAL A 484 -15.59 8.79 -27.14
C VAL A 484 -14.76 7.53 -26.96
N ALA A 485 -13.60 7.48 -27.62
CA ALA A 485 -12.65 6.38 -27.44
C ALA A 485 -12.21 6.25 -25.97
N ARG A 486 -12.18 5.02 -25.47
CA ARG A 486 -11.65 4.73 -24.14
C ARG A 486 -10.14 4.95 -24.10
N PRO A 487 -9.59 5.42 -22.98
CA PRO A 487 -8.18 5.77 -22.85
C PRO A 487 -7.27 4.56 -22.51
N TYR A 488 -7.47 3.44 -23.21
CA TYR A 488 -6.66 2.21 -22.94
C TYR A 488 -5.68 1.95 -24.08
#